data_fa212bbd1b2920d9dae404e0d582f707
#
_entry.id   fa212bbd1b2920d9dae404e0d582f707
#
_cell.length_a   1.000
_cell.length_b   1.000
_cell.length_c   1.000
_cell.angle_alpha   90.00
_cell.angle_beta   90.00
_cell.angle_gamma   90.00
#
_symmetry.space_group_name_H-M   'P 1'
#
loop_
_entity.id
_entity.type
_entity.pdbx_description
1 polymer ?
#
loop_
_entity_poly.entity_id
_entity_poly.type
_entity_poly.pdbx_seq_one_letter_code
_entity_poly.pdbx_strand_id
1 'polypeptide(L)'
;MAKNVVKKIKLQIPAGKATPAPPVGTVLGPAGINLQEFCTKYNDATRDKMGDIVPVEISIYEDRTFDFVLKTPPTATLLMKAAGIEKGSKKGANEIVATISKEDVKKVAEIKMPDLNAYNLEEGISIVAGTARNMGIAVKGLNDSELADQAKEAAASAAQAAKLEADLEAMEESAKALAEGASVEVEATAQNKETEETEDEE
;
A
#
# COMPACT_ATOMS: atom_id res chain seq x y z
N MET A 1 13.20 30.45 -33.34
CA MET A 1 13.74 29.14 -33.71
C MET A 1 13.22 28.12 -32.70
N ALA A 2 12.80 26.93 -33.16
CA ALA A 2 12.37 25.89 -32.22
C ALA A 2 13.61 25.37 -31.45
N LYS A 3 13.56 25.41 -30.12
CA LYS A 3 14.64 24.88 -29.26
C LYS A 3 14.53 23.34 -29.24
N ASN A 4 15.67 22.66 -29.41
CA ASN A 4 15.69 21.20 -29.32
C ASN A 4 15.62 20.75 -27.86
N VAL A 5 14.71 19.82 -27.56
CA VAL A 5 14.59 19.21 -26.23
C VAL A 5 15.64 18.11 -26.11
N VAL A 6 16.56 18.27 -25.16
CA VAL A 6 17.62 17.28 -24.87
C VAL A 6 17.11 16.19 -23.96
N LYS A 7 16.32 16.56 -22.95
CA LYS A 7 15.83 15.61 -21.95
C LYS A 7 14.45 15.99 -21.43
N LYS A 8 13.58 14.99 -21.25
CA LYS A 8 12.31 15.12 -20.52
C LYS A 8 12.40 14.37 -19.21
N ILE A 9 12.06 15.02 -18.13
CA ILE A 9 12.12 14.48 -16.76
C ILE A 9 10.74 14.60 -16.13
N LYS A 10 10.31 13.54 -15.45
CA LYS A 10 9.05 13.52 -14.69
C LYS A 10 9.36 13.40 -13.21
N LEU A 11 8.80 14.29 -12.40
CA LEU A 11 8.97 14.31 -10.96
C LEU A 11 7.62 14.43 -10.27
N GLN A 12 7.53 13.95 -9.03
CA GLN A 12 6.40 14.16 -8.14
C GLN A 12 6.89 14.92 -6.92
N ILE A 13 6.37 16.12 -6.72
CA ILE A 13 6.82 17.04 -5.69
C ILE A 13 5.60 17.55 -4.92
N PRO A 14 5.66 17.68 -3.58
CA PRO A 14 4.60 18.32 -2.81
C PRO A 14 4.42 19.77 -3.26
N ALA A 15 3.17 20.19 -3.47
CA ALA A 15 2.84 21.53 -3.90
C ALA A 15 3.33 22.60 -2.89
N GLY A 16 3.93 23.68 -3.39
CA GLY A 16 4.44 24.77 -2.59
C GLY A 16 5.65 24.45 -1.70
N LYS A 17 6.22 23.23 -1.81
CA LYS A 17 7.35 22.78 -0.97
C LYS A 17 8.53 22.25 -1.80
N ALA A 18 8.68 22.67 -3.04
CA ALA A 18 9.86 22.34 -3.82
C ALA A 18 11.12 22.99 -3.23
N THR A 19 12.14 22.19 -2.97
CA THR A 19 13.45 22.60 -2.47
C THR A 19 14.55 22.01 -3.34
N PRO A 20 15.75 22.64 -3.43
CA PRO A 20 16.88 22.08 -4.18
C PRO A 20 17.44 20.78 -3.61
N ALA A 21 16.97 20.35 -2.44
CA ALA A 21 17.32 19.09 -1.80
C ALA A 21 16.76 17.89 -2.58
N PRO A 22 17.18 16.64 -2.28
CA PRO A 22 16.55 15.46 -2.85
C PRO A 22 15.01 15.47 -2.61
N PRO A 23 14.17 15.06 -3.61
CA PRO A 23 14.55 14.40 -4.87
C PRO A 23 14.89 15.36 -6.03
N VAL A 24 14.61 16.66 -5.91
CA VAL A 24 14.75 17.63 -7.02
C VAL A 24 16.22 17.76 -7.44
N GLY A 25 17.12 17.98 -6.48
CA GLY A 25 18.54 18.19 -6.74
C GLY A 25 19.24 17.00 -7.38
N THR A 26 18.91 15.78 -6.96
CA THR A 26 19.52 14.56 -7.52
C THR A 26 19.14 14.31 -8.97
N VAL A 27 17.92 14.68 -9.37
CA VAL A 27 17.40 14.40 -10.71
C VAL A 27 17.70 15.55 -11.68
N LEU A 28 17.58 16.79 -11.25
CA LEU A 28 17.78 17.98 -12.08
C LEU A 28 19.21 18.51 -12.06
N GLY A 29 20.00 18.23 -11.02
CA GLY A 29 21.41 18.61 -10.92
C GLY A 29 22.26 18.15 -12.08
N PRO A 30 22.25 16.86 -12.46
CA PRO A 30 22.99 16.34 -13.62
C PRO A 30 22.56 16.96 -14.96
N ALA A 31 21.37 17.53 -15.03
CA ALA A 31 20.86 18.20 -16.23
C ALA A 31 21.36 19.65 -16.38
N GLY A 32 22.03 20.20 -15.36
CA GLY A 32 22.69 21.50 -15.40
C GLY A 32 21.76 22.70 -15.44
N ILE A 33 20.52 22.57 -15.00
CA ILE A 33 19.54 23.67 -14.92
C ILE A 33 19.63 24.40 -13.58
N ASN A 34 19.11 25.63 -13.53
CA ASN A 34 19.04 26.43 -12.30
C ASN A 34 17.95 25.89 -11.37
N LEU A 35 18.36 25.14 -10.32
CA LEU A 35 17.45 24.51 -9.36
C LEU A 35 16.64 25.53 -8.56
N GLN A 36 17.22 26.67 -8.21
CA GLN A 36 16.53 27.69 -7.43
C GLN A 36 15.40 28.33 -8.22
N GLU A 37 15.69 28.66 -9.48
CA GLU A 37 14.69 29.22 -10.39
C GLU A 37 13.53 28.24 -10.62
N PHE A 38 13.84 26.94 -10.80
CA PHE A 38 12.81 25.90 -10.92
C PHE A 38 11.94 25.83 -9.66
N CYS A 39 12.55 25.75 -8.47
CA CYS A 39 11.81 25.68 -7.21
C CYS A 39 10.91 26.89 -7.00
N THR A 40 11.38 28.11 -7.29
CA THR A 40 10.58 29.33 -7.16
C THR A 40 9.38 29.29 -8.11
N LYS A 41 9.60 29.06 -9.41
CA LYS A 41 8.54 28.99 -10.42
C LYS A 41 7.52 27.89 -10.10
N TYR A 42 7.98 26.71 -9.67
CA TYR A 42 7.11 25.60 -9.31
C TYR A 42 6.27 25.93 -8.07
N ASN A 43 6.87 26.46 -7.01
CA ASN A 43 6.16 26.82 -5.79
C ASN A 43 5.12 27.92 -6.06
N ASP A 44 5.43 28.92 -6.90
CA ASP A 44 4.49 29.95 -7.29
C ASP A 44 3.32 29.38 -8.08
N ALA A 45 3.57 28.47 -9.01
CA ALA A 45 2.55 27.84 -9.83
C ALA A 45 1.68 26.81 -9.09
N THR A 46 2.11 26.36 -7.92
CA THR A 46 1.40 25.31 -7.13
C THR A 46 0.85 25.82 -5.80
N ARG A 47 0.82 27.14 -5.56
CA ARG A 47 0.29 27.74 -4.32
C ARG A 47 -1.14 27.34 -4.02
N ASP A 48 -1.98 27.25 -5.05
CA ASP A 48 -3.41 26.93 -4.91
C ASP A 48 -3.67 25.43 -4.58
N LYS A 49 -2.65 24.57 -4.73
CA LYS A 49 -2.74 23.12 -4.54
C LYS A 49 -1.96 22.64 -3.32
N MET A 50 -1.76 23.48 -2.33
CA MET A 50 -1.01 23.12 -1.13
C MET A 50 -1.59 21.89 -0.43
N GLY A 51 -0.73 20.93 -0.11
CA GLY A 51 -1.11 19.67 0.53
C GLY A 51 -1.31 18.51 -0.44
N ASP A 52 -1.23 18.76 -1.74
CA ASP A 52 -1.26 17.71 -2.77
C ASP A 52 0.13 17.43 -3.32
N ILE A 53 0.32 16.20 -3.80
CA ILE A 53 1.49 15.85 -4.59
C ILE A 53 1.17 16.18 -6.03
N VAL A 54 1.94 17.08 -6.64
CA VAL A 54 1.72 17.50 -8.03
C VAL A 54 2.83 16.93 -8.90
N PRO A 55 2.49 16.06 -9.88
CA PRO A 55 3.43 15.61 -10.88
C PRO A 55 3.79 16.75 -11.82
N VAL A 56 5.06 16.84 -12.20
CA VAL A 56 5.58 17.83 -13.14
C VAL A 56 6.39 17.13 -14.23
N GLU A 57 6.14 17.48 -15.49
CA GLU A 57 6.97 17.10 -16.62
C GLU A 57 7.84 18.30 -17.00
N ILE A 58 9.16 18.10 -16.95
CA ILE A 58 10.16 19.14 -17.21
C ILE A 58 10.84 18.81 -18.52
N SER A 59 10.77 19.73 -19.48
CA SER A 59 11.50 19.66 -20.74
C SER A 59 12.74 20.55 -20.65
N ILE A 60 13.91 19.98 -20.88
CA ILE A 60 15.22 20.63 -20.79
C ILE A 60 15.76 20.81 -22.20
N TYR A 61 16.21 22.02 -22.51
CA TYR A 61 16.74 22.40 -23.80
C TYR A 61 18.29 22.43 -23.79
N GLU A 62 18.89 22.48 -24.99
CA GLU A 62 20.36 22.54 -25.20
C GLU A 62 21.01 23.75 -24.54
N ASP A 63 20.29 24.86 -24.45
CA ASP A 63 20.72 26.10 -23.79
C ASP A 63 20.57 26.08 -22.27
N ARG A 64 20.29 24.91 -21.64
CA ARG A 64 20.03 24.71 -20.21
C ARG A 64 18.80 25.49 -19.69
N THR A 65 17.98 26.02 -20.59
CA THR A 65 16.66 26.52 -20.21
C THR A 65 15.71 25.35 -20.03
N PHE A 66 14.63 25.55 -19.28
CA PHE A 66 13.63 24.53 -19.03
C PHE A 66 12.23 25.09 -19.14
N ASP A 67 11.32 24.26 -19.61
CA ASP A 67 9.88 24.46 -19.49
C ASP A 67 9.29 23.31 -18.68
N PHE A 68 8.22 23.59 -17.95
CA PHE A 68 7.53 22.55 -17.18
C PHE A 68 6.02 22.61 -17.36
N VAL A 69 5.41 21.43 -17.32
CA VAL A 69 3.96 21.26 -17.37
C VAL A 69 3.52 20.57 -16.08
N LEU A 70 2.59 21.22 -15.36
CA LEU A 70 1.99 20.64 -14.18
C LEU A 70 0.87 19.67 -14.60
N LYS A 71 0.86 18.49 -13.98
CA LYS A 71 -0.19 17.49 -14.13
C LYS A 71 -1.15 17.53 -12.95
N THR A 72 -2.28 16.84 -13.09
CA THR A 72 -3.19 16.63 -11.97
C THR A 72 -2.58 15.68 -10.95
N PRO A 73 -2.97 15.74 -9.67
CA PRO A 73 -2.44 14.85 -8.63
C PRO A 73 -2.56 13.37 -9.04
N PRO A 74 -1.65 12.48 -8.57
CA PRO A 74 -1.71 11.06 -8.89
C PRO A 74 -3.04 10.45 -8.47
N THR A 75 -3.62 9.60 -9.32
CA THR A 75 -4.88 8.89 -9.04
C THR A 75 -4.83 8.14 -7.72
N ALA A 76 -3.68 7.49 -7.42
CA ALA A 76 -3.47 6.78 -6.19
C ALA A 76 -3.63 7.67 -4.95
N THR A 77 -3.07 8.88 -4.97
CA THR A 77 -3.17 9.82 -3.84
C THR A 77 -4.61 10.34 -3.66
N LEU A 78 -5.31 10.61 -4.76
CA LEU A 78 -6.72 11.03 -4.72
C LEU A 78 -7.62 9.92 -4.18
N LEU A 79 -7.40 8.67 -4.59
CA LEU A 79 -8.12 7.50 -4.09
C LEU A 79 -7.85 7.24 -2.62
N MET A 80 -6.61 7.34 -2.16
CA MET A 80 -6.27 7.22 -0.74
C MET A 80 -6.95 8.29 0.11
N LYS A 81 -7.00 9.55 -0.37
CA LYS A 81 -7.74 10.63 0.29
C LYS A 81 -9.24 10.35 0.35
N ALA A 82 -9.84 9.88 -0.75
CA ALA A 82 -11.25 9.55 -0.81
C ALA A 82 -11.61 8.35 0.10
N ALA A 83 -10.72 7.38 0.22
CA ALA A 83 -10.89 6.20 1.07
C ALA A 83 -10.51 6.44 2.55
N GLY A 84 -9.87 7.57 2.88
CA GLY A 84 -9.39 7.88 4.23
C GLY A 84 -8.27 6.98 4.71
N ILE A 85 -7.45 6.42 3.81
CA ILE A 85 -6.33 5.52 4.11
C ILE A 85 -4.98 6.17 3.80
N GLU A 86 -3.96 5.82 4.57
CA GLU A 86 -2.61 6.32 4.33
C GLU A 86 -1.85 5.52 3.26
N LYS A 87 -2.16 4.22 3.13
CA LYS A 87 -1.47 3.31 2.20
C LYS A 87 -2.45 2.32 1.61
N GLY A 88 -2.23 1.96 0.34
CA GLY A 88 -2.93 0.86 -0.31
C GLY A 88 -2.45 -0.52 0.16
N SER A 89 -3.09 -1.57 -0.35
CA SER A 89 -2.77 -2.96 -0.07
C SER A 89 -1.33 -3.32 -0.45
N LYS A 90 -0.70 -4.15 0.35
CA LYS A 90 0.62 -4.74 0.05
C LYS A 90 0.53 -5.85 -1.00
N LYS A 91 -0.61 -6.52 -1.08
CA LYS A 91 -0.88 -7.64 -2.02
C LYS A 91 -1.66 -7.19 -3.27
N GLY A 92 -1.81 -5.88 -3.46
CA GLY A 92 -2.55 -5.31 -4.60
C GLY A 92 -4.04 -5.69 -4.58
N ALA A 93 -4.56 -6.15 -5.72
CA ALA A 93 -5.96 -6.51 -5.89
C ALA A 93 -6.42 -7.73 -5.05
N ASN A 94 -5.50 -8.51 -4.51
CA ASN A 94 -5.81 -9.73 -3.77
C ASN A 94 -6.19 -9.46 -2.30
N GLU A 95 -6.07 -8.24 -1.84
CA GLU A 95 -6.40 -7.87 -0.46
C GLU A 95 -7.13 -6.53 -0.47
N ILE A 96 -8.38 -6.51 -0.02
CA ILE A 96 -9.17 -5.28 0.08
C ILE A 96 -8.87 -4.60 1.42
N VAL A 97 -8.35 -3.37 1.35
CA VAL A 97 -8.04 -2.52 2.51
C VAL A 97 -9.15 -1.54 2.80
N ALA A 98 -9.83 -1.05 1.77
CA ALA A 98 -10.90 -0.07 1.91
C ALA A 98 -11.96 -0.24 0.82
N THR A 99 -13.14 0.33 1.08
CA THR A 99 -14.24 0.36 0.11
C THR A 99 -14.71 1.80 -0.06
N ILE A 100 -14.85 2.25 -1.31
CA ILE A 100 -15.34 3.59 -1.68
C ILE A 100 -16.63 3.52 -2.48
N SER A 101 -17.36 4.63 -2.52
CA SER A 101 -18.58 4.74 -3.32
C SER A 101 -18.26 5.02 -4.79
N LYS A 102 -19.20 4.69 -5.69
CA LYS A 102 -19.09 5.06 -7.12
C LYS A 102 -19.05 6.59 -7.31
N GLU A 103 -19.70 7.35 -6.41
CA GLU A 103 -19.70 8.81 -6.43
C GLU A 103 -18.33 9.42 -6.13
N ASP A 104 -17.57 8.83 -5.21
CA ASP A 104 -16.23 9.30 -4.89
C ASP A 104 -15.24 8.99 -6.03
N VAL A 105 -15.39 7.83 -6.67
CA VAL A 105 -14.62 7.50 -7.89
C VAL A 105 -14.94 8.49 -9.01
N LYS A 106 -16.22 8.91 -9.15
CA LYS A 106 -16.64 9.91 -10.13
C LYS A 106 -15.95 11.26 -9.88
N LYS A 107 -15.91 11.74 -8.63
CA LYS A 107 -15.21 12.99 -8.26
C LYS A 107 -13.72 12.92 -8.61
N VAL A 108 -13.06 11.79 -8.32
CA VAL A 108 -11.64 11.57 -8.67
C VAL A 108 -11.46 11.57 -10.18
N ALA A 109 -12.36 10.91 -10.93
CA ALA A 109 -12.31 10.89 -12.39
C ALA A 109 -12.48 12.29 -13.00
N GLU A 110 -13.42 13.12 -12.49
CA GLU A 110 -13.61 14.51 -12.93
C GLU A 110 -12.34 15.35 -12.77
N ILE A 111 -11.64 15.24 -11.63
CA ILE A 111 -10.38 15.95 -11.39
C ILE A 111 -9.30 15.48 -12.37
N LYS A 112 -9.33 14.22 -12.74
CA LYS A 112 -8.29 13.57 -13.54
C LYS A 112 -8.55 13.63 -15.05
N MET A 113 -9.77 13.95 -15.50
CA MET A 113 -10.15 14.01 -16.92
C MET A 113 -9.16 14.74 -17.84
N PRO A 114 -8.56 15.89 -17.45
CA PRO A 114 -7.61 16.59 -18.32
C PRO A 114 -6.34 15.78 -18.65
N ASP A 115 -5.98 14.80 -17.82
CA ASP A 115 -4.77 13.98 -17.99
C ASP A 115 -5.08 12.56 -18.50
N LEU A 116 -6.37 12.16 -18.48
CA LEU A 116 -6.80 10.84 -18.94
C LEU A 116 -7.04 10.83 -20.45
N ASN A 117 -6.77 9.68 -21.06
CA ASN A 117 -7.17 9.42 -22.45
C ASN A 117 -8.59 8.79 -22.46
N ALA A 118 -9.58 9.57 -22.05
CA ALA A 118 -10.98 9.19 -22.00
C ALA A 118 -11.84 10.24 -22.69
N TYR A 119 -12.78 9.80 -23.51
CA TYR A 119 -13.72 10.69 -24.19
C TYR A 119 -14.91 11.06 -23.31
N ASN A 120 -15.31 10.11 -22.46
CA ASN A 120 -16.48 10.22 -21.58
C ASN A 120 -16.10 10.04 -20.11
N LEU A 121 -16.89 10.60 -19.22
CA LEU A 121 -16.72 10.46 -17.79
C LEU A 121 -16.81 8.99 -17.34
N GLU A 122 -17.65 8.19 -17.99
CA GLU A 122 -17.82 6.76 -17.69
C GLU A 122 -16.54 5.96 -17.96
N GLU A 123 -15.87 6.26 -19.08
CA GLU A 123 -14.55 5.68 -19.38
C GLU A 123 -13.50 6.12 -18.35
N GLY A 124 -13.52 7.39 -17.95
CA GLY A 124 -12.68 7.92 -16.88
C GLY A 124 -12.90 7.19 -15.56
N ILE A 125 -14.15 6.94 -15.18
CA ILE A 125 -14.51 6.15 -13.99
C ILE A 125 -13.96 4.73 -14.09
N SER A 126 -14.07 4.08 -15.25
CA SER A 126 -13.53 2.73 -15.46
C SER A 126 -12.01 2.67 -15.29
N ILE A 127 -11.27 3.67 -15.83
CA ILE A 127 -9.81 3.76 -15.68
C ILE A 127 -9.42 3.96 -14.19
N VAL A 128 -10.12 4.86 -13.49
CA VAL A 128 -9.88 5.14 -12.07
C VAL A 128 -10.23 3.92 -11.21
N ALA A 129 -11.34 3.23 -11.51
CA ALA A 129 -11.75 2.01 -10.82
C ALA A 129 -10.73 0.87 -10.99
N GLY A 130 -10.14 0.72 -12.18
CA GLY A 130 -9.03 -0.22 -12.39
C GLY A 130 -7.80 0.10 -11.52
N THR A 131 -7.50 1.39 -11.33
CA THR A 131 -6.43 1.82 -10.43
C THR A 131 -6.78 1.52 -8.97
N ALA A 132 -8.02 1.80 -8.54
CA ALA A 132 -8.50 1.50 -7.20
C ALA A 132 -8.39 0.00 -6.89
N ARG A 133 -8.82 -0.86 -7.82
CA ARG A 133 -8.70 -2.31 -7.71
C ARG A 133 -7.25 -2.76 -7.46
N ASN A 134 -6.31 -2.25 -8.25
CA ASN A 134 -4.88 -2.60 -8.09
C ASN A 134 -4.30 -2.12 -6.74
N MET A 135 -4.91 -1.13 -6.11
CA MET A 135 -4.54 -0.64 -4.77
C MET A 135 -5.23 -1.39 -3.63
N GLY A 136 -6.10 -2.36 -3.93
CA GLY A 136 -6.91 -3.04 -2.94
C GLY A 136 -8.05 -2.17 -2.40
N ILE A 137 -8.53 -1.23 -3.20
CA ILE A 137 -9.69 -0.40 -2.88
C ILE A 137 -10.88 -0.89 -3.71
N ALA A 138 -11.88 -1.42 -3.04
CA ALA A 138 -13.08 -1.89 -3.69
C ALA A 138 -14.04 -0.72 -3.98
N VAL A 139 -14.74 -0.79 -5.10
CA VAL A 139 -15.73 0.21 -5.51
C VAL A 139 -17.12 -0.40 -5.47
N LYS A 140 -18.00 0.11 -4.59
CA LYS A 140 -19.39 -0.35 -4.51
C LYS A 140 -20.11 -0.12 -5.83
N GLY A 141 -20.77 -1.16 -6.35
CA GLY A 141 -21.53 -1.11 -7.59
C GLY A 141 -20.73 -1.32 -8.89
N LEU A 142 -19.41 -1.50 -8.80
CA LEU A 142 -18.56 -1.83 -9.95
C LEU A 142 -17.84 -3.18 -9.78
N ASN A 143 -17.51 -3.54 -8.53
CA ASN A 143 -16.73 -4.75 -8.22
C ASN A 143 -17.44 -5.64 -7.19
N ASP A 144 -18.76 -5.62 -7.13
CA ASP A 144 -19.54 -6.36 -6.11
C ASP A 144 -19.33 -7.86 -6.18
N SER A 145 -19.11 -8.43 -7.37
CA SER A 145 -18.79 -9.87 -7.55
C SER A 145 -17.43 -10.23 -6.96
N GLU A 146 -16.42 -9.40 -7.15
CA GLU A 146 -15.07 -9.62 -6.62
C GLU A 146 -15.02 -9.43 -5.11
N LEU A 147 -15.80 -8.48 -4.58
CA LEU A 147 -16.00 -8.28 -3.14
C LEU A 147 -16.60 -9.52 -2.48
N ALA A 148 -17.60 -10.14 -3.12
CA ALA A 148 -18.24 -11.35 -2.61
C ALA A 148 -17.29 -12.56 -2.64
N ASP A 149 -16.48 -12.71 -3.68
CA ASP A 149 -15.53 -13.81 -3.80
C ASP A 149 -14.35 -13.67 -2.84
N GLN A 150 -13.79 -12.48 -2.67
CA GLN A 150 -12.73 -12.22 -1.67
C GLN A 150 -13.24 -12.34 -0.23
N ALA A 151 -14.47 -11.93 0.05
CA ALA A 151 -15.08 -12.15 1.36
C ALA A 151 -15.22 -13.65 1.69
N LYS A 152 -15.55 -14.49 0.70
CA LYS A 152 -15.59 -15.94 0.87
C LYS A 152 -14.21 -16.55 1.09
N GLU A 153 -13.21 -16.06 0.34
CA GLU A 153 -11.83 -16.55 0.46
C GLU A 153 -11.19 -16.12 1.79
N ALA A 154 -11.46 -14.89 2.25
CA ALA A 154 -11.05 -14.41 3.56
C ALA A 154 -11.73 -15.21 4.70
N ALA A 155 -13.02 -15.51 4.57
CA ALA A 155 -13.75 -16.36 5.52
C ALA A 155 -13.21 -17.79 5.54
N ALA A 156 -12.87 -18.36 4.39
CA ALA A 156 -12.28 -19.69 4.28
C ALA A 156 -10.87 -19.75 4.90
N SER A 157 -10.05 -18.74 4.66
CA SER A 157 -8.70 -18.66 5.25
C SER A 157 -8.75 -18.44 6.77
N ALA A 158 -9.68 -17.64 7.26
CA ALA A 158 -9.90 -17.46 8.71
C ALA A 158 -10.38 -18.75 9.37
N ALA A 159 -11.26 -19.50 8.71
CA ALA A 159 -11.73 -20.81 9.22
C ALA A 159 -10.61 -21.86 9.24
N GLN A 160 -9.69 -21.82 8.25
CA GLN A 160 -8.50 -22.67 8.25
C GLN A 160 -7.50 -22.30 9.35
N ALA A 161 -7.28 -21.00 9.58
CA ALA A 161 -6.40 -20.52 10.64
C ALA A 161 -6.95 -20.92 12.02
N ALA A 162 -8.25 -20.74 12.26
CA ALA A 162 -8.90 -21.16 13.50
C ALA A 162 -8.83 -22.68 13.73
N LYS A 163 -8.93 -23.49 12.67
CA LYS A 163 -8.74 -24.93 12.75
C LYS A 163 -7.31 -25.32 13.12
N LEU A 164 -6.33 -24.63 12.54
CA LEU A 164 -4.91 -24.87 12.82
C LEU A 164 -4.54 -24.50 14.26
N GLU A 165 -5.11 -23.42 14.78
CA GLU A 165 -4.97 -23.02 16.17
C GLU A 165 -5.60 -24.04 17.14
N ALA A 166 -6.80 -24.54 16.83
CA ALA A 166 -7.45 -25.57 17.63
C ALA A 166 -6.67 -26.90 17.62
N ASP A 167 -6.12 -27.29 16.47
CA ASP A 167 -5.28 -28.50 16.35
C ASP A 167 -3.96 -28.33 17.13
N LEU A 168 -3.36 -27.14 17.15
CA LEU A 168 -2.17 -26.83 17.96
C LEU A 168 -2.46 -26.87 19.47
N GLU A 169 -3.57 -26.29 19.92
CA GLU A 169 -3.99 -26.36 21.32
C GLU A 169 -4.27 -27.82 21.77
N ALA A 170 -4.92 -28.61 20.92
CA ALA A 170 -5.15 -30.03 21.21
C ALA A 170 -3.84 -30.84 21.29
N MET A 171 -2.85 -30.52 20.43
CA MET A 171 -1.52 -31.13 20.51
C MET A 171 -0.75 -30.71 21.77
N GLU A 172 -0.82 -29.45 22.19
CA GLU A 172 -0.20 -28.97 23.42
C GLU A 172 -0.83 -29.61 24.65
N GLU A 173 -2.15 -29.76 24.67
CA GLU A 173 -2.88 -30.41 25.77
C GLU A 173 -2.53 -31.91 25.86
N SER A 174 -2.43 -32.60 24.73
CA SER A 174 -2.02 -34.00 24.67
C SER A 174 -0.56 -34.19 25.11
N ALA A 175 0.34 -33.28 24.73
CA ALA A 175 1.74 -33.32 25.15
C ALA A 175 1.89 -33.07 26.68
N LYS A 176 1.06 -32.19 27.23
CA LYS A 176 1.05 -31.89 28.67
C LYS A 176 0.50 -33.07 29.48
N ALA A 177 -0.54 -33.75 28.98
CA ALA A 177 -1.07 -34.95 29.58
C ALA A 177 -0.07 -36.12 29.59
N LEU A 178 0.70 -36.26 28.50
CA LEU A 178 1.78 -37.25 28.42
C LEU A 178 2.95 -36.93 29.37
N ALA A 179 3.28 -35.63 29.53
CA ALA A 179 4.32 -35.21 30.47
C ALA A 179 3.89 -35.42 31.98
N GLU A 180 2.63 -35.16 32.28
CA GLU A 180 2.07 -35.44 33.61
C GLU A 180 1.99 -36.96 33.89
N GLY A 181 1.60 -37.77 32.92
CA GLY A 181 1.61 -39.22 33.03
C GLY A 181 3.00 -39.82 33.27
N ALA A 182 4.00 -39.28 32.58
CA ALA A 182 5.40 -39.71 32.74
C ALA A 182 6.00 -39.32 34.11
N SER A 183 5.58 -38.18 34.69
CA SER A 183 6.03 -37.78 36.04
C SER A 183 5.45 -38.63 37.13
N VAL A 184 4.23 -39.11 36.96
CA VAL A 184 3.55 -40.02 37.95
C VAL A 184 4.21 -41.43 37.92
N GLU A 185 4.61 -41.95 36.74
CA GLU A 185 5.32 -43.24 36.66
C GLU A 185 6.75 -43.20 37.28
N VAL A 186 7.43 -42.06 37.18
CA VAL A 186 8.76 -41.87 37.76
C VAL A 186 8.69 -41.76 39.28
N GLU A 187 7.66 -41.11 39.86
CA GLU A 187 7.44 -41.06 41.31
C GLU A 187 7.02 -42.41 41.88
N ALA A 188 6.17 -43.17 41.19
CA ALA A 188 5.78 -44.51 41.62
C ALA A 188 6.96 -45.51 41.59
N THR A 189 7.86 -45.43 40.66
CA THR A 189 9.07 -46.26 40.61
C THR A 189 10.13 -45.86 41.62
N ALA A 190 10.20 -44.57 42.03
CA ALA A 190 11.11 -44.10 43.07
C ALA A 190 10.64 -44.58 44.49
N GLN A 191 9.34 -44.49 44.76
CA GLN A 191 8.76 -44.97 46.00
C GLN A 191 8.84 -46.49 46.20
N ASN A 192 8.74 -47.28 45.12
CA ASN A 192 8.91 -48.74 45.19
C ASN A 192 10.38 -49.17 45.46
N LYS A 193 11.37 -48.36 45.05
CA LYS A 193 12.76 -48.61 45.30
C LYS A 193 13.19 -48.29 46.75
N GLU A 194 12.62 -47.27 47.36
CA GLU A 194 12.88 -46.94 48.76
C GLU A 194 12.24 -47.95 49.73
N THR A 195 11.17 -48.67 49.39
CA THR A 195 10.56 -49.71 50.21
C THR A 195 11.27 -51.06 50.12
N GLU A 196 11.95 -51.40 48.99
CA GLU A 196 12.76 -52.61 48.85
C GLU A 196 14.13 -52.51 49.57
N GLU A 197 14.75 -51.30 49.67
CA GLU A 197 16.01 -51.12 50.40
C GLU A 197 15.85 -51.12 51.93
N THR A 198 14.66 -51.02 52.50
CA THR A 198 14.41 -51.07 53.95
C THR A 198 14.04 -52.47 54.47
N GLU A 199 13.78 -53.48 53.62
CA GLU A 199 13.48 -54.86 54.02
C GLU A 199 14.70 -55.77 54.03
N ASP A 200 15.85 -55.34 53.49
CA ASP A 200 17.11 -56.14 53.47
C ASP A 200 18.10 -55.81 54.62
N GLU A 201 17.75 -54.96 55.59
CA GLU A 201 18.58 -54.62 56.78
C GLU A 201 17.98 -55.04 58.14
N GLU A 202 17.12 -56.10 58.23
CA GLU A 202 16.82 -56.72 59.50
C GLU A 202 17.31 -58.20 59.61
#